data_b4ba25a3f147df97c60facff1ef26d14
#
_entry.id   b4ba25a3f147df97c60facff1ef26d14
#
_cell.length_a   1.000
_cell.length_b   1.000
_cell.length_c   1.000
_cell.angle_alpha   90.00
_cell.angle_beta   90.00
_cell.angle_gamma   90.00
#
_symmetry.space_group_name_H-M   'P 1'
#
loop_
_entity.id
_entity.type
_entity.pdbx_description
1 polymer ?
#
loop_
_entity_poly.entity_id
_entity_poly.type
_entity_poly.pdbx_seq_one_letter_code
_entity_poly.pdbx_strand_id
1 'polypeptide(L)'
;MPAIQSELDVNGEDFARNREAMLAAVAGFRELEQKVLDKAAEARPKFEKRGQLLPRERLALLLDPGAPFLELSSLAGYKLHDDKDGTQAGGGIIAGIGYIAGVRCLVSASNSAIKGGTISPTGLKKTLRLQQIAMENKLPVVTLTESGGANLNYAAEIFVEGARGFANQARISAMGIPQVTVVHGSSTAGGAYQLGLSDYVVVVRGKAKMFLAGPPLLKAATGEIASDEELGGAELHAQVAGTAEYLAENDADGVRLAREIVGMLPWNAQLPARPARSWREPLYPVEELLGVVPADPKKPYDVREIVARIADGSEFLDFKNEFDGQTVCGHLRIEGHACGLIGNNGPITPQGAAKAAQFIQLCEQSNTPLLFLHNTTGFMVGTESERQGVIKHGSKMIQAVANARVPKLTLVVGGSYGAGNYAMCGRGLDPRFIFAWPNSRTAVMGGAQAGKVLRIVTEEKHAKEGKEADPKMLDMLETVTAQKLDSQSTALYGTASLWDDGLVDPRDSRRLLGYLLDICAEAEARPLKGNSFGVARF
;
A
#
# COMPACT_ATOMS: atom_id res chain seq x y z
N MET A 1 -30.93 -9.62 -1.27
CA MET A 1 -30.92 -8.23 -0.82
C MET A 1 -31.57 -7.39 -1.91
N PRO A 2 -32.14 -6.22 -1.63
CA PRO A 2 -32.64 -5.33 -2.69
C PRO A 2 -31.50 -4.86 -3.57
N ALA A 3 -31.75 -4.73 -4.88
CA ALA A 3 -30.81 -4.13 -5.78
C ALA A 3 -30.94 -2.60 -5.75
N ILE A 4 -29.82 -1.91 -5.74
CA ILE A 4 -29.79 -0.44 -5.84
C ILE A 4 -30.36 -0.04 -7.20
N GLN A 5 -31.24 0.96 -7.19
CA GLN A 5 -31.69 1.64 -8.41
C GLN A 5 -30.78 2.85 -8.62
N SER A 6 -29.97 2.83 -9.67
CA SER A 6 -29.08 3.95 -9.99
C SER A 6 -29.89 5.17 -10.47
N GLU A 7 -29.56 6.32 -9.92
CA GLU A 7 -30.12 7.61 -10.34
C GLU A 7 -29.14 8.39 -11.25
N LEU A 8 -28.01 7.77 -11.60
CA LEU A 8 -26.98 8.38 -12.41
C LEU A 8 -27.42 8.52 -13.87
N ASP A 9 -27.48 9.74 -14.37
CA ASP A 9 -27.72 10.01 -15.78
C ASP A 9 -26.41 9.81 -16.59
N VAL A 10 -26.21 8.60 -17.08
CA VAL A 10 -25.02 8.23 -17.85
C VAL A 10 -24.91 8.89 -19.22
N ASN A 11 -26.01 9.51 -19.70
CA ASN A 11 -26.04 10.24 -20.97
C ASN A 11 -25.92 11.77 -20.77
N GLY A 12 -25.90 12.24 -19.52
CA GLY A 12 -25.86 13.66 -19.17
C GLY A 12 -24.46 14.27 -19.36
N GLU A 13 -24.43 15.59 -19.55
CA GLU A 13 -23.20 16.35 -19.73
C GLU A 13 -22.29 16.28 -18.49
N ASP A 14 -22.86 16.25 -17.28
CA ASP A 14 -22.11 16.11 -16.03
C ASP A 14 -21.35 14.79 -16.00
N PHE A 15 -22.00 13.69 -16.37
CA PHE A 15 -21.36 12.38 -16.46
C PHE A 15 -20.21 12.37 -17.48
N ALA A 16 -20.44 12.92 -18.67
CA ALA A 16 -19.43 13.00 -19.71
C ALA A 16 -18.18 13.78 -19.24
N ARG A 17 -18.39 14.92 -18.60
CA ARG A 17 -17.32 15.76 -18.04
C ARG A 17 -16.56 15.04 -16.91
N ASN A 18 -17.28 14.37 -16.00
CA ASN A 18 -16.67 13.61 -14.91
C ASN A 18 -15.82 12.46 -15.44
N ARG A 19 -16.35 11.73 -16.43
CA ARG A 19 -15.66 10.62 -17.10
C ARG A 19 -14.38 11.09 -17.80
N GLU A 20 -14.42 12.22 -18.50
CA GLU A 20 -13.24 12.79 -19.16
C GLU A 20 -12.15 13.15 -18.12
N ALA A 21 -12.52 13.83 -17.04
CA ALA A 21 -11.59 14.21 -15.98
C ALA A 21 -10.96 12.97 -15.29
N MET A 22 -11.75 11.93 -15.04
CA MET A 22 -11.26 10.69 -14.46
C MET A 22 -10.33 9.94 -15.40
N LEU A 23 -10.66 9.85 -16.69
CA LEU A 23 -9.78 9.24 -17.70
C LEU A 23 -8.46 9.97 -17.80
N ALA A 24 -8.46 11.31 -17.76
CA ALA A 24 -7.23 12.10 -17.75
C ALA A 24 -6.37 11.81 -16.50
N ALA A 25 -7.00 11.67 -15.32
CA ALA A 25 -6.30 11.33 -14.10
C ALA A 25 -5.72 9.91 -14.12
N VAL A 26 -6.46 8.94 -14.68
CA VAL A 26 -5.98 7.55 -14.88
C VAL A 26 -4.80 7.54 -15.86
N ALA A 27 -4.93 8.20 -17.01
CA ALA A 27 -3.84 8.29 -17.99
C ALA A 27 -2.59 8.93 -17.39
N GLY A 28 -2.77 9.97 -16.56
CA GLY A 28 -1.67 10.67 -15.91
C GLY A 28 -0.82 9.75 -15.00
N PHE A 29 -1.44 9.00 -14.09
CA PHE A 29 -0.64 8.12 -13.23
C PHE A 29 -0.06 6.91 -13.97
N ARG A 30 -0.74 6.37 -14.98
CA ARG A 30 -0.21 5.29 -15.83
C ARG A 30 1.01 5.75 -16.64
N GLU A 31 1.00 6.98 -17.13
CA GLU A 31 2.18 7.57 -17.80
C GLU A 31 3.38 7.66 -16.84
N LEU A 32 3.14 8.02 -15.56
CA LEU A 32 4.21 8.07 -14.56
C LEU A 32 4.77 6.68 -14.26
N GLU A 33 3.92 5.65 -14.14
CA GLU A 33 4.37 4.27 -13.99
C GLU A 33 5.23 3.85 -15.19
N GLN A 34 4.79 4.18 -16.43
CA GLN A 34 5.54 3.86 -17.64
C GLN A 34 6.92 4.54 -17.67
N LYS A 35 7.02 5.81 -17.27
CA LYS A 35 8.31 6.52 -17.16
C LYS A 35 9.31 5.82 -16.23
N VAL A 36 8.83 5.25 -15.13
CA VAL A 36 9.68 4.48 -14.20
C VAL A 36 10.14 3.16 -14.85
N LEU A 37 9.25 2.50 -15.61
CA LEU A 37 9.59 1.29 -16.36
C LEU A 37 10.64 1.56 -17.44
N ASP A 38 10.45 2.62 -18.22
CA ASP A 38 11.37 3.04 -19.28
C ASP A 38 12.75 3.37 -18.70
N LYS A 39 12.77 4.08 -17.57
CA LYS A 39 14.02 4.41 -16.86
C LYS A 39 14.78 3.18 -16.39
N ALA A 40 14.07 2.19 -15.86
CA ALA A 40 14.67 0.93 -15.46
C ALA A 40 15.22 0.15 -16.68
N ALA A 41 14.53 0.21 -17.81
CA ALA A 41 14.95 -0.46 -19.05
C ALA A 41 16.24 0.11 -19.66
N GLU A 42 16.56 1.38 -19.43
CA GLU A 42 17.83 2.00 -19.85
C GLU A 42 19.06 1.29 -19.27
N ALA A 43 18.91 0.58 -18.15
CA ALA A 43 20.00 -0.14 -17.52
C ALA A 43 20.34 -1.47 -18.23
N ARG A 44 19.53 -1.93 -19.20
CA ARG A 44 19.70 -3.22 -19.91
C ARG A 44 21.12 -3.51 -20.39
N PRO A 45 21.82 -2.61 -21.13
CA PRO A 45 23.18 -2.91 -21.60
C PRO A 45 24.17 -3.19 -20.46
N LYS A 46 23.97 -2.54 -19.31
CA LYS A 46 24.82 -2.75 -18.11
C LYS A 46 24.56 -4.12 -17.49
N PHE A 47 23.33 -4.58 -17.44
CA PHE A 47 22.94 -5.89 -16.92
C PHE A 47 23.40 -7.01 -17.85
N GLU A 48 23.21 -6.88 -19.16
CA GLU A 48 23.68 -7.83 -20.17
C GLU A 48 25.21 -8.01 -20.11
N LYS A 49 25.98 -6.90 -20.01
CA LYS A 49 27.44 -6.95 -19.85
C LYS A 49 27.86 -7.74 -18.61
N ARG A 50 27.04 -7.76 -17.57
CA ARG A 50 27.28 -8.51 -16.33
C ARG A 50 26.76 -9.95 -16.40
N GLY A 51 26.06 -10.34 -17.46
CA GLY A 51 25.35 -11.62 -17.55
C GLY A 51 24.25 -11.74 -16.50
N GLN A 52 23.52 -10.64 -16.25
CA GLN A 52 22.43 -10.56 -15.29
C GLN A 52 21.11 -10.20 -16.01
N LEU A 53 20.01 -10.66 -15.46
CA LEU A 53 18.65 -10.24 -15.85
C LEU A 53 18.26 -8.94 -15.16
N LEU A 54 17.43 -8.13 -15.82
CA LEU A 54 16.80 -6.98 -15.16
C LEU A 54 15.88 -7.44 -14.01
N PRO A 55 15.68 -6.62 -12.95
CA PRO A 55 14.83 -7.00 -11.83
C PRO A 55 13.41 -7.43 -12.22
N ARG A 56 12.79 -6.77 -13.20
CA ARG A 56 11.47 -7.16 -13.70
C ARG A 56 11.47 -8.46 -14.51
N GLU A 57 12.57 -8.79 -15.18
CA GLU A 57 12.73 -10.07 -15.88
C GLU A 57 12.85 -11.23 -14.89
N ARG A 58 13.62 -11.03 -13.80
CA ARG A 58 13.69 -12.00 -12.70
C ARG A 58 12.32 -12.23 -12.08
N LEU A 59 11.57 -11.15 -11.86
CA LEU A 59 10.22 -11.22 -11.30
C LEU A 59 9.24 -11.94 -12.26
N ALA A 60 9.32 -11.67 -13.56
CA ALA A 60 8.50 -12.35 -14.57
C ALA A 60 8.78 -13.87 -14.64
N LEU A 61 10.04 -14.28 -14.44
CA LEU A 61 10.39 -15.70 -14.35
C LEU A 61 9.95 -16.35 -13.03
N LEU A 62 9.86 -15.57 -11.96
CA LEU A 62 9.48 -16.06 -10.63
C LEU A 62 7.98 -16.33 -10.53
N LEU A 63 7.17 -15.47 -11.11
CA LEU A 63 5.71 -15.54 -11.03
C LEU A 63 5.14 -16.61 -11.95
N ASP A 64 3.99 -17.17 -11.59
CA ASP A 64 3.28 -18.15 -12.40
C ASP A 64 2.66 -17.46 -13.62
N PRO A 65 2.92 -17.94 -14.84
CA PRO A 65 2.35 -17.37 -16.05
C PRO A 65 0.82 -17.37 -16.02
N GLY A 66 0.21 -16.23 -16.36
CA GLY A 66 -1.25 -16.08 -16.40
C GLY A 66 -1.92 -15.93 -15.03
N ALA A 67 -1.20 -16.08 -13.92
CA ALA A 67 -1.73 -15.80 -12.58
C ALA A 67 -1.73 -14.29 -12.29
N PRO A 68 -2.66 -13.78 -11.47
CA PRO A 68 -2.71 -12.37 -11.12
C PRO A 68 -1.48 -11.94 -10.31
N PHE A 69 -0.99 -10.74 -10.61
CA PHE A 69 0.02 -10.05 -9.82
C PHE A 69 -0.47 -8.65 -9.46
N LEU A 70 -0.64 -8.39 -8.17
CA LEU A 70 -0.99 -7.09 -7.63
C LEU A 70 0.28 -6.36 -7.21
N GLU A 71 0.79 -5.47 -8.05
CA GLU A 71 1.94 -4.62 -7.69
C GLU A 71 1.51 -3.58 -6.65
N LEU A 72 2.32 -3.41 -5.60
CA LEU A 72 2.07 -2.50 -4.48
C LEU A 72 3.00 -1.30 -4.53
N SER A 73 2.43 -0.11 -4.29
CA SER A 73 3.15 1.15 -4.11
C SER A 73 4.15 1.44 -5.25
N SER A 74 3.71 1.26 -6.51
CA SER A 74 4.52 1.48 -7.72
C SER A 74 5.09 2.91 -7.83
N LEU A 75 4.37 3.92 -7.30
CA LEU A 75 4.75 5.33 -7.32
C LEU A 75 5.26 5.85 -5.96
N ALA A 76 5.62 4.96 -5.01
CA ALA A 76 6.19 5.36 -3.73
C ALA A 76 7.45 6.23 -3.92
N GLY A 77 7.51 7.36 -3.23
CA GLY A 77 8.65 8.29 -3.31
C GLY A 77 8.68 9.16 -4.57
N TYR A 78 7.62 9.17 -5.38
CA TYR A 78 7.52 10.03 -6.55
C TYR A 78 7.80 11.50 -6.19
N LYS A 79 8.82 12.08 -6.83
CA LYS A 79 9.33 13.45 -6.57
C LYS A 79 9.68 13.74 -5.10
N LEU A 80 9.98 12.70 -4.32
CA LEU A 80 10.51 12.85 -2.96
C LEU A 80 11.99 12.50 -2.92
N HIS A 81 12.72 13.08 -1.97
CA HIS A 81 14.17 12.87 -1.78
C HIS A 81 14.95 13.14 -3.07
N ASP A 82 15.64 12.13 -3.62
CA ASP A 82 16.48 12.28 -4.81
C ASP A 82 15.73 12.09 -6.14
N ASP A 83 14.44 11.78 -6.10
CA ASP A 83 13.61 11.61 -7.32
C ASP A 83 13.12 12.96 -7.83
N LYS A 84 14.02 13.73 -8.50
CA LYS A 84 13.73 15.10 -8.94
C LYS A 84 12.78 15.17 -10.13
N ASP A 85 12.86 14.19 -11.03
CA ASP A 85 12.13 14.17 -12.31
C ASP A 85 10.95 13.17 -12.31
N GLY A 86 10.78 12.39 -11.23
CA GLY A 86 9.70 11.41 -11.10
C GLY A 86 9.96 10.09 -11.82
N THR A 87 11.18 9.84 -12.30
CA THR A 87 11.53 8.60 -13.03
C THR A 87 12.05 7.49 -12.13
N GLN A 88 12.26 7.76 -10.85
CA GLN A 88 12.87 6.85 -9.89
C GLN A 88 11.92 6.42 -8.77
N ALA A 89 10.61 6.59 -8.99
CA ALA A 89 9.59 6.16 -8.05
C ALA A 89 9.61 4.63 -7.81
N GLY A 90 8.88 4.18 -6.81
CA GLY A 90 8.80 2.78 -6.37
C GLY A 90 9.65 2.46 -5.15
N GLY A 91 10.36 3.46 -4.57
CA GLY A 91 11.18 3.29 -3.37
C GLY A 91 12.39 2.37 -3.57
N GLY A 92 12.83 2.14 -4.81
CA GLY A 92 13.92 1.21 -5.14
C GLY A 92 13.54 -0.26 -5.03
N ILE A 93 12.25 -0.58 -4.92
CA ILE A 93 11.73 -1.95 -4.74
C ILE A 93 10.51 -2.16 -5.62
N ILE A 94 10.52 -3.22 -6.42
CA ILE A 94 9.33 -3.74 -7.11
C ILE A 94 8.74 -4.80 -6.18
N ALA A 95 7.48 -4.65 -5.80
CA ALA A 95 6.88 -5.62 -4.87
C ALA A 95 5.38 -5.76 -5.10
N GLY A 96 4.85 -6.91 -4.74
CA GLY A 96 3.43 -7.19 -4.87
C GLY A 96 3.03 -8.57 -4.36
N ILE A 97 1.77 -8.91 -4.54
CA ILE A 97 1.22 -10.22 -4.23
C ILE A 97 0.96 -10.97 -5.52
N GLY A 98 1.56 -12.14 -5.64
CA GLY A 98 1.45 -12.99 -6.83
C GLY A 98 1.54 -14.47 -6.48
N TYR A 99 1.62 -15.32 -7.49
CA TYR A 99 1.67 -16.76 -7.31
C TYR A 99 3.02 -17.32 -7.77
N ILE A 100 3.57 -18.22 -6.97
CA ILE A 100 4.81 -18.95 -7.24
C ILE A 100 4.52 -20.43 -7.01
N ALA A 101 4.62 -21.25 -8.06
CA ALA A 101 4.30 -22.68 -7.99
C ALA A 101 2.91 -22.95 -7.34
N GLY A 102 1.91 -22.13 -7.70
CA GLY A 102 0.55 -22.21 -7.17
C GLY A 102 0.35 -21.65 -5.76
N VAL A 103 1.40 -21.18 -5.09
CA VAL A 103 1.34 -20.59 -3.75
C VAL A 103 1.27 -19.07 -3.84
N ARG A 104 0.30 -18.46 -3.17
CA ARG A 104 0.19 -17.01 -3.05
C ARG A 104 1.28 -16.49 -2.13
N CYS A 105 2.14 -15.61 -2.65
CA CYS A 105 3.31 -15.06 -1.96
C CYS A 105 3.33 -13.54 -2.00
N LEU A 106 3.94 -12.93 -0.98
CA LEU A 106 4.48 -11.59 -1.11
C LEU A 106 5.84 -11.69 -1.79
N VAL A 107 5.99 -11.03 -2.93
CA VAL A 107 7.26 -10.99 -3.67
C VAL A 107 7.83 -9.59 -3.68
N SER A 108 9.16 -9.49 -3.59
CA SER A 108 9.87 -8.23 -3.73
C SER A 108 11.17 -8.43 -4.51
N ALA A 109 11.52 -7.45 -5.33
CA ALA A 109 12.78 -7.42 -6.06
C ALA A 109 13.44 -6.05 -5.87
N SER A 110 14.70 -6.03 -5.50
CA SER A 110 15.49 -4.79 -5.50
C SER A 110 15.53 -4.22 -6.91
N ASN A 111 15.11 -2.98 -7.10
CA ASN A 111 15.19 -2.32 -8.41
C ASN A 111 16.58 -1.72 -8.62
N SER A 112 17.60 -2.61 -8.69
CA SER A 112 19.00 -2.22 -8.86
C SER A 112 19.30 -1.58 -10.22
N ALA A 113 18.35 -1.64 -11.17
CA ALA A 113 18.38 -0.84 -12.39
C ALA A 113 18.29 0.67 -12.09
N ILE A 114 17.68 1.04 -10.97
CA ILE A 114 17.61 2.40 -10.47
C ILE A 114 18.46 2.52 -9.20
N LYS A 115 19.42 3.42 -9.17
CA LYS A 115 20.33 3.71 -8.03
C LYS A 115 21.05 2.49 -7.43
N GLY A 116 21.24 1.42 -8.21
CA GLY A 116 22.01 0.24 -7.77
C GLY A 116 21.43 -0.49 -6.55
N GLY A 117 20.13 -0.38 -6.28
CA GLY A 117 19.49 -1.04 -5.14
C GLY A 117 19.78 -0.37 -3.78
N THR A 118 20.18 0.89 -3.76
CA THR A 118 20.40 1.65 -2.52
C THR A 118 19.07 1.91 -1.81
N ILE A 119 19.03 1.70 -0.49
CA ILE A 119 17.84 1.87 0.33
C ILE A 119 17.65 3.35 0.65
N SER A 120 16.49 3.91 0.29
CA SER A 120 16.04 5.27 0.63
C SER A 120 15.09 5.25 1.83
N PRO A 121 14.79 6.41 2.46
CA PRO A 121 13.75 6.48 3.50
C PRO A 121 12.39 5.94 3.04
N THR A 122 11.99 6.24 1.81
CA THR A 122 10.76 5.70 1.20
C THR A 122 10.86 4.19 0.99
N GLY A 123 12.01 3.68 0.54
CA GLY A 123 12.25 2.25 0.38
C GLY A 123 12.13 1.50 1.70
N LEU A 124 12.65 2.07 2.79
CA LEU A 124 12.48 1.51 4.13
C LEU A 124 11.00 1.47 4.54
N LYS A 125 10.27 2.59 4.42
CA LYS A 125 8.83 2.63 4.74
C LYS A 125 8.04 1.62 3.93
N LYS A 126 8.33 1.48 2.63
CA LYS A 126 7.72 0.47 1.76
C LYS A 126 8.01 -0.95 2.26
N THR A 127 9.27 -1.26 2.58
CA THR A 127 9.67 -2.56 3.14
C THR A 127 8.90 -2.90 4.41
N LEU A 128 8.81 -1.96 5.35
CA LEU A 128 8.07 -2.17 6.60
C LEU A 128 6.57 -2.44 6.35
N ARG A 129 5.97 -1.74 5.39
CA ARG A 129 4.58 -2.00 5.00
C ARG A 129 4.40 -3.37 4.35
N LEU A 130 5.30 -3.77 3.47
CA LEU A 130 5.28 -5.10 2.85
C LEU A 130 5.38 -6.21 3.89
N GLN A 131 6.25 -6.06 4.88
CA GLN A 131 6.36 -7.01 6.00
C GLN A 131 5.08 -7.06 6.84
N GLN A 132 4.44 -5.91 7.09
CA GLN A 132 3.13 -5.87 7.76
C GLN A 132 2.08 -6.64 6.95
N ILE A 133 1.99 -6.39 5.63
CA ILE A 133 1.08 -7.12 4.72
C ILE A 133 1.35 -8.63 4.76
N ALA A 134 2.62 -9.04 4.73
CA ALA A 134 2.99 -10.45 4.80
C ALA A 134 2.53 -11.11 6.11
N MET A 135 2.77 -10.47 7.25
CA MET A 135 2.37 -10.97 8.56
C MET A 135 0.84 -11.07 8.70
N GLU A 136 0.13 -9.98 8.36
CA GLU A 136 -1.33 -9.91 8.50
C GLU A 136 -2.06 -10.87 7.57
N ASN A 137 -1.52 -11.09 6.36
CA ASN A 137 -2.12 -11.97 5.36
C ASN A 137 -1.45 -13.35 5.29
N LYS A 138 -0.53 -13.65 6.20
CA LYS A 138 0.15 -14.95 6.32
C LYS A 138 0.73 -15.42 4.98
N LEU A 139 1.43 -14.54 4.28
CA LEU A 139 1.98 -14.78 2.95
C LEU A 139 3.46 -15.20 3.05
N PRO A 140 3.88 -16.33 2.47
CA PRO A 140 5.29 -16.60 2.26
C PRO A 140 5.97 -15.43 1.55
N VAL A 141 7.19 -15.10 1.95
CA VAL A 141 7.94 -13.96 1.41
C VAL A 141 9.05 -14.47 0.50
N VAL A 142 9.08 -14.00 -0.75
CA VAL A 142 10.16 -14.30 -1.68
C VAL A 142 10.82 -13.00 -2.14
N THR A 143 12.12 -12.89 -1.90
CA THR A 143 12.90 -11.68 -2.16
C THR A 143 14.02 -11.95 -3.18
N LEU A 144 14.07 -11.13 -4.23
CA LEU A 144 15.14 -11.11 -5.22
C LEU A 144 16.05 -9.92 -4.90
N THR A 145 17.22 -10.20 -4.29
CA THR A 145 18.02 -9.17 -3.62
C THR A 145 19.25 -8.77 -4.41
N GLU A 146 19.45 -7.48 -4.49
CA GLU A 146 20.68 -6.82 -4.88
C GLU A 146 20.70 -5.45 -4.18
N SER A 147 21.59 -5.25 -3.18
CA SER A 147 21.54 -4.08 -2.30
C SER A 147 22.87 -3.38 -2.19
N GLY A 148 22.87 -2.09 -2.47
CA GLY A 148 24.01 -1.19 -2.20
C GLY A 148 24.08 -0.69 -0.75
N GLY A 149 23.24 -1.21 0.16
CA GLY A 149 23.14 -0.71 1.53
C GLY A 149 22.27 0.56 1.66
N ALA A 150 22.29 1.18 2.83
CA ALA A 150 21.55 2.41 3.09
C ALA A 150 22.16 3.61 2.36
N ASN A 151 21.33 4.49 1.82
CA ASN A 151 21.80 5.76 1.28
C ASN A 151 22.32 6.65 2.40
N LEU A 152 23.63 6.89 2.41
CA LEU A 152 24.30 7.64 3.47
C LEU A 152 23.83 9.08 3.61
N ASN A 153 23.28 9.68 2.55
CA ASN A 153 22.70 11.02 2.62
C ASN A 153 21.47 11.09 3.53
N TYR A 154 20.84 9.94 3.79
CA TYR A 154 19.63 9.81 4.63
C TYR A 154 19.84 8.85 5.80
N ALA A 155 21.09 8.62 6.20
CA ALA A 155 21.44 7.63 7.23
C ALA A 155 20.68 7.87 8.54
N ALA A 156 20.51 9.12 8.96
CA ALA A 156 19.77 9.48 10.17
C ALA A 156 18.28 9.11 10.12
N GLU A 157 17.65 9.15 8.93
CA GLU A 157 16.25 8.78 8.74
C GLU A 157 16.04 7.26 8.59
N ILE A 158 17.10 6.52 8.24
CA ILE A 158 17.04 5.09 7.93
C ILE A 158 17.49 4.24 9.12
N PHE A 159 18.51 4.65 9.86
CA PHE A 159 19.26 3.78 10.76
C PHE A 159 18.41 3.16 11.88
N VAL A 160 17.71 3.97 12.66
CA VAL A 160 16.94 3.48 13.82
C VAL A 160 15.72 2.68 13.35
N GLU A 161 14.94 3.22 12.43
CA GLU A 161 13.74 2.53 11.90
C GLU A 161 14.11 1.29 11.08
N GLY A 162 15.30 1.25 10.48
CA GLY A 162 15.82 0.09 9.74
C GLY A 162 15.90 -1.17 10.59
N ALA A 163 16.20 -1.05 11.87
CA ALA A 163 16.22 -2.18 12.81
C ALA A 163 14.87 -2.91 12.92
N ARG A 164 13.76 -2.19 12.72
CA ARG A 164 12.41 -2.77 12.71
C ARG A 164 12.22 -3.78 11.57
N GLY A 165 12.87 -3.54 10.42
CA GLY A 165 12.87 -4.48 9.30
C GLY A 165 13.48 -5.83 9.68
N PHE A 166 14.59 -5.86 10.40
CA PHE A 166 15.21 -7.11 10.90
C PHE A 166 14.35 -7.79 11.96
N ALA A 167 13.81 -7.02 12.90
CA ALA A 167 12.89 -7.55 13.91
C ALA A 167 11.65 -8.20 13.27
N ASN A 168 11.10 -7.59 12.24
CA ASN A 168 9.96 -8.15 11.51
C ASN A 168 10.32 -9.44 10.76
N GLN A 169 11.48 -9.52 10.11
CA GLN A 169 11.94 -10.77 9.48
C GLN A 169 12.04 -11.92 10.50
N ALA A 170 12.65 -11.66 11.66
CA ALA A 170 12.71 -12.64 12.72
C ALA A 170 11.31 -13.07 13.21
N ARG A 171 10.38 -12.13 13.35
CA ARG A 171 8.99 -12.39 13.74
C ARG A 171 8.22 -13.20 12.69
N ILE A 172 8.39 -12.88 11.39
CA ILE A 172 7.78 -13.61 10.27
C ILE A 172 8.21 -15.09 10.34
N SER A 173 9.50 -15.37 10.52
CA SER A 173 10.01 -16.72 10.70
C SER A 173 9.42 -17.39 11.95
N ALA A 174 9.37 -16.69 13.09
CA ALA A 174 8.77 -17.18 14.33
C ALA A 174 7.26 -17.48 14.20
N MET A 175 6.54 -16.73 13.38
CA MET A 175 5.14 -17.02 13.05
C MET A 175 4.95 -18.28 12.21
N GLY A 176 6.02 -18.85 11.67
CA GLY A 176 5.99 -20.01 10.77
C GLY A 176 5.66 -19.63 9.33
N ILE A 177 5.93 -18.39 8.93
CA ILE A 177 5.78 -17.90 7.55
C ILE A 177 7.13 -18.00 6.85
N PRO A 178 7.27 -18.84 5.79
CA PRO A 178 8.55 -19.06 5.12
C PRO A 178 9.07 -17.81 4.41
N GLN A 179 10.38 -17.61 4.45
CA GLN A 179 11.10 -16.55 3.77
C GLN A 179 12.20 -17.13 2.88
N VAL A 180 12.13 -16.88 1.58
CA VAL A 180 13.10 -17.34 0.57
C VAL A 180 13.76 -16.12 -0.05
N THR A 181 15.10 -16.08 -0.07
CA THR A 181 15.85 -14.97 -0.67
C THR A 181 16.82 -15.49 -1.73
N VAL A 182 16.78 -14.89 -2.92
CA VAL A 182 17.76 -15.10 -3.98
C VAL A 182 18.67 -13.89 -4.07
N VAL A 183 19.98 -14.13 -3.98
CA VAL A 183 21.01 -13.08 -4.01
C VAL A 183 21.61 -13.02 -5.41
N HIS A 184 21.24 -11.99 -6.17
CA HIS A 184 21.63 -11.80 -7.57
C HIS A 184 22.86 -10.91 -7.76
N GLY A 185 23.33 -10.27 -6.71
CA GLY A 185 24.45 -9.34 -6.75
C GLY A 185 24.98 -9.02 -5.36
N SER A 186 25.60 -7.87 -5.21
CA SER A 186 26.17 -7.46 -3.92
C SER A 186 25.06 -7.16 -2.91
N SER A 187 25.29 -7.57 -1.66
CA SER A 187 24.47 -7.26 -0.50
C SER A 187 25.39 -6.97 0.67
N THR A 188 25.53 -5.69 1.01
CA THR A 188 26.54 -5.23 1.98
C THR A 188 25.90 -4.70 3.26
N ALA A 189 26.65 -4.73 4.36
CA ALA A 189 26.27 -4.21 5.67
C ALA A 189 24.90 -4.76 6.14
N GLY A 190 23.93 -3.89 6.41
CA GLY A 190 22.57 -4.29 6.78
C GLY A 190 21.88 -5.20 5.76
N GLY A 191 22.19 -5.07 4.46
CA GLY A 191 21.72 -5.96 3.41
C GLY A 191 22.15 -7.42 3.62
N ALA A 192 23.37 -7.66 4.09
CA ALA A 192 23.84 -9.01 4.40
C ALA A 192 23.07 -9.66 5.55
N TYR A 193 22.71 -8.89 6.59
CA TYR A 193 21.89 -9.41 7.70
C TYR A 193 20.47 -9.77 7.27
N GLN A 194 19.86 -9.04 6.32
CA GLN A 194 18.55 -9.40 5.76
C GLN A 194 18.57 -10.79 5.12
N LEU A 195 19.68 -11.15 4.46
CA LEU A 195 19.87 -12.48 3.88
C LEU A 195 20.01 -13.53 4.98
N GLY A 196 20.88 -13.29 5.96
CA GLY A 196 21.07 -14.19 7.10
C GLY A 196 19.83 -14.38 7.96
N LEU A 197 18.82 -13.51 7.89
CA LEU A 197 17.53 -13.65 8.56
C LEU A 197 16.46 -14.35 7.72
N SER A 198 16.72 -14.67 6.46
CA SER A 198 15.84 -15.49 5.63
C SER A 198 15.91 -16.97 6.02
N ASP A 199 14.83 -17.72 5.82
CA ASP A 199 14.80 -19.16 6.15
C ASP A 199 15.53 -20.00 5.10
N TYR A 200 15.53 -19.54 3.84
CA TYR A 200 16.24 -20.13 2.71
C TYR A 200 16.99 -19.06 1.93
N VAL A 201 18.27 -19.27 1.68
CA VAL A 201 19.12 -18.36 0.90
C VAL A 201 19.68 -19.09 -0.31
N VAL A 202 19.42 -18.54 -1.49
CA VAL A 202 19.98 -18.97 -2.77
C VAL A 202 20.98 -17.92 -3.22
N VAL A 203 22.23 -18.31 -3.50
CA VAL A 203 23.27 -17.39 -4.00
C VAL A 203 23.63 -17.71 -5.45
N VAL A 204 23.77 -16.69 -6.29
CA VAL A 204 24.12 -16.84 -7.71
C VAL A 204 25.65 -16.80 -7.86
N ARG A 205 26.22 -17.87 -8.42
CA ARG A 205 27.66 -18.08 -8.67
C ARG A 205 28.28 -16.89 -9.38
N GLY A 206 29.43 -16.41 -8.86
CA GLY A 206 30.20 -15.31 -9.43
C GLY A 206 29.45 -13.97 -9.52
N LYS A 207 28.25 -13.85 -8.90
CA LYS A 207 27.45 -12.61 -8.83
C LYS A 207 27.13 -12.20 -7.40
N ALA A 208 26.63 -13.15 -6.60
CA ALA A 208 26.27 -12.89 -5.22
C ALA A 208 27.53 -12.59 -4.37
N LYS A 209 27.44 -11.51 -3.61
CA LYS A 209 28.47 -11.10 -2.65
C LYS A 209 27.80 -10.64 -1.37
N MET A 210 28.13 -11.29 -0.27
CA MET A 210 27.52 -11.03 1.04
C MET A 210 28.62 -10.77 2.06
N PHE A 211 28.73 -9.55 2.56
CA PHE A 211 29.69 -9.22 3.62
C PHE A 211 29.23 -8.00 4.44
N LEU A 212 29.66 -7.95 5.69
CA LEU A 212 29.35 -6.81 6.57
C LEU A 212 30.15 -5.57 6.19
N ALA A 213 31.42 -5.76 5.85
CA ALA A 213 32.34 -4.72 5.42
C ALA A 213 32.99 -5.13 4.10
N GLY A 214 32.76 -4.38 3.05
CA GLY A 214 33.43 -4.65 1.75
C GLY A 214 34.95 -4.42 1.81
N PRO A 215 35.72 -4.87 0.79
CA PRO A 215 37.17 -4.81 0.79
C PRO A 215 37.79 -3.45 1.15
N PRO A 216 37.23 -2.28 0.71
CA PRO A 216 37.77 -0.98 1.11
C PRO A 216 37.65 -0.72 2.62
N LEU A 217 36.48 -1.09 3.22
CA LEU A 217 36.26 -0.91 4.63
C LEU A 217 37.05 -1.90 5.48
N LEU A 218 37.17 -3.15 5.02
CA LEU A 218 38.03 -4.16 5.65
C LEU A 218 39.46 -3.64 5.74
N LYS A 219 40.05 -3.18 4.61
CA LYS A 219 41.37 -2.61 4.56
C LYS A 219 41.55 -1.42 5.51
N ALA A 220 40.58 -0.53 5.55
CA ALA A 220 40.64 0.64 6.44
C ALA A 220 40.53 0.27 7.94
N ALA A 221 39.78 -0.77 8.27
CA ALA A 221 39.55 -1.17 9.66
C ALA A 221 40.66 -2.09 10.24
N THR A 222 41.20 -2.99 9.42
CA THR A 222 42.08 -4.07 9.87
C THR A 222 43.45 -4.09 9.16
N GLY A 223 43.57 -3.39 8.03
CA GLY A 223 44.75 -3.48 7.14
C GLY A 223 44.74 -4.70 6.22
N GLU A 224 43.79 -5.62 6.37
CA GLU A 224 43.67 -6.83 5.54
C GLU A 224 43.23 -6.47 4.12
N ILE A 225 43.80 -7.20 3.15
CA ILE A 225 43.46 -7.07 1.72
C ILE A 225 42.85 -8.39 1.28
N ALA A 226 41.58 -8.34 0.85
CA ALA A 226 40.87 -9.46 0.27
C ALA A 226 40.09 -8.99 -0.97
N SER A 227 39.90 -9.88 -1.93
CA SER A 227 38.95 -9.65 -3.03
C SER A 227 37.51 -9.81 -2.56
N ASP A 228 36.54 -9.32 -3.33
CA ASP A 228 35.13 -9.52 -3.06
C ASP A 228 34.74 -11.00 -2.94
N GLU A 229 35.32 -11.85 -3.80
CA GLU A 229 35.06 -13.29 -3.82
C GLU A 229 35.63 -14.00 -2.59
N GLU A 230 36.87 -13.65 -2.18
CA GLU A 230 37.48 -14.21 -0.98
C GLU A 230 36.77 -13.76 0.30
N LEU A 231 36.26 -12.53 0.32
CA LEU A 231 35.62 -11.97 1.50
C LEU A 231 34.17 -12.44 1.69
N GLY A 232 33.43 -12.62 0.60
CA GLY A 232 32.02 -12.95 0.68
C GLY A 232 31.38 -13.39 -0.62
N GLY A 233 32.10 -14.11 -1.46
CA GLY A 233 31.59 -14.70 -2.70
C GLY A 233 30.57 -15.82 -2.48
N ALA A 234 29.83 -16.17 -3.52
CA ALA A 234 28.78 -17.18 -3.47
C ALA A 234 29.30 -18.55 -2.98
N GLU A 235 30.44 -18.98 -3.48
CA GLU A 235 31.06 -20.26 -3.11
C GLU A 235 31.50 -20.30 -1.64
N LEU A 236 32.01 -19.19 -1.13
CA LEU A 236 32.37 -19.09 0.29
C LEU A 236 31.13 -19.33 1.17
N HIS A 237 30.02 -18.70 0.84
CA HIS A 237 28.78 -18.83 1.63
C HIS A 237 28.14 -20.20 1.50
N ALA A 238 28.18 -20.82 0.33
CA ALA A 238 27.59 -22.13 0.10
C ALA A 238 28.44 -23.31 0.57
N GLN A 239 29.79 -23.19 0.49
CA GLN A 239 30.70 -24.34 0.69
C GLN A 239 31.54 -24.25 1.97
N VAL A 240 31.81 -23.04 2.46
CA VAL A 240 32.73 -22.83 3.60
C VAL A 240 31.96 -22.33 4.82
N ALA A 241 31.24 -21.21 4.67
CA ALA A 241 30.53 -20.57 5.78
C ALA A 241 29.15 -21.21 6.08
N GLY A 242 28.58 -21.95 5.14
CA GLY A 242 27.27 -22.59 5.31
C GLY A 242 26.10 -21.62 5.47
N THR A 243 26.28 -20.35 5.10
CA THR A 243 25.27 -19.29 5.25
C THR A 243 24.32 -19.16 4.06
N ALA A 244 24.50 -20.00 3.04
CA ALA A 244 23.59 -20.14 1.91
C ALA A 244 23.30 -21.62 1.67
N GLU A 245 22.00 -21.95 1.57
CA GLU A 245 21.54 -23.32 1.41
C GLU A 245 21.68 -23.83 -0.03
N TYR A 246 21.63 -22.91 -1.02
CA TYR A 246 21.65 -23.29 -2.44
C TYR A 246 22.57 -22.37 -3.24
N LEU A 247 23.32 -22.99 -4.15
CA LEU A 247 24.21 -22.30 -5.11
C LEU A 247 23.61 -22.44 -6.52
N ALA A 248 23.21 -21.33 -7.11
CA ALA A 248 22.66 -21.25 -8.46
C ALA A 248 23.74 -20.88 -9.48
N GLU A 249 23.64 -21.41 -10.70
CA GLU A 249 24.62 -21.15 -11.76
C GLU A 249 24.47 -19.76 -12.40
N ASN A 250 23.26 -19.22 -12.44
CA ASN A 250 22.94 -17.90 -12.99
C ASN A 250 21.62 -17.36 -12.43
N ASP A 251 21.21 -16.15 -12.83
CA ASP A 251 19.99 -15.50 -12.39
C ASP A 251 18.72 -16.36 -12.60
N ALA A 252 18.58 -16.97 -13.77
CA ALA A 252 17.42 -17.80 -14.10
C ALA A 252 17.38 -19.07 -13.23
N ASP A 253 18.53 -19.68 -12.98
CA ASP A 253 18.66 -20.85 -12.12
C ASP A 253 18.35 -20.49 -10.65
N GLY A 254 18.75 -19.32 -10.18
CA GLY A 254 18.41 -18.82 -8.85
C GLY A 254 16.88 -18.66 -8.68
N VAL A 255 16.24 -18.12 -9.68
CA VAL A 255 14.76 -18.00 -9.69
C VAL A 255 14.09 -19.37 -9.76
N ARG A 256 14.61 -20.30 -10.56
CA ARG A 256 14.10 -21.69 -10.64
C ARG A 256 14.16 -22.37 -9.27
N LEU A 257 15.30 -22.27 -8.58
CA LEU A 257 15.49 -22.83 -7.23
C LEU A 257 14.49 -22.23 -6.23
N ALA A 258 14.27 -20.90 -6.26
CA ALA A 258 13.26 -20.27 -5.40
C ALA A 258 11.85 -20.81 -5.67
N ARG A 259 11.49 -21.03 -6.94
CA ARG A 259 10.21 -21.64 -7.32
C ARG A 259 10.09 -23.08 -6.83
N GLU A 260 11.16 -23.86 -6.91
CA GLU A 260 11.18 -25.24 -6.40
C GLU A 260 11.04 -25.28 -4.88
N ILE A 261 11.78 -24.41 -4.15
CA ILE A 261 11.65 -24.30 -2.70
C ILE A 261 10.19 -24.02 -2.31
N VAL A 262 9.58 -22.99 -2.91
CA VAL A 262 8.18 -22.64 -2.63
C VAL A 262 7.22 -23.79 -2.98
N GLY A 263 7.44 -24.45 -4.12
CA GLY A 263 6.61 -25.57 -4.59
C GLY A 263 6.71 -26.81 -3.72
N MET A 264 7.83 -27.01 -3.02
CA MET A 264 8.02 -28.12 -2.08
C MET A 264 7.40 -27.86 -0.70
N LEU A 265 7.07 -26.60 -0.38
CA LEU A 265 6.39 -26.28 0.86
C LEU A 265 4.92 -26.74 0.79
N PRO A 266 4.40 -27.54 1.75
CA PRO A 266 3.00 -27.97 1.75
C PRO A 266 2.07 -26.83 2.22
N TRP A 267 2.32 -25.60 1.69
CA TRP A 267 1.68 -24.39 2.21
C TRP A 267 0.16 -24.38 1.95
N ASN A 268 -0.24 -24.72 0.72
CA ASN A 268 -1.66 -24.79 0.36
C ASN A 268 -2.39 -25.99 0.99
N ALA A 269 -1.68 -27.07 1.28
CA ALA A 269 -2.26 -28.25 1.93
C ALA A 269 -2.73 -27.98 3.36
N GLN A 270 -2.28 -26.88 3.97
CA GLN A 270 -2.72 -26.47 5.31
C GLN A 270 -4.06 -25.72 5.29
N LEU A 271 -4.55 -25.32 4.12
CA LEU A 271 -5.84 -24.65 4.00
C LEU A 271 -6.98 -25.65 4.01
N PRO A 272 -8.08 -25.36 4.72
CA PRO A 272 -9.29 -26.15 4.59
C PRO A 272 -9.85 -26.04 3.16
N ALA A 273 -10.54 -27.09 2.71
CA ALA A 273 -11.24 -27.05 1.44
C ALA A 273 -12.25 -25.90 1.45
N ARG A 274 -12.20 -25.06 0.41
CA ARG A 274 -13.13 -23.97 0.24
C ARG A 274 -14.17 -24.35 -0.82
N PRO A 275 -15.47 -24.13 -0.55
CA PRO A 275 -16.47 -24.30 -1.57
C PRO A 275 -16.21 -23.34 -2.74
N ALA A 276 -16.51 -23.78 -3.95
CA ALA A 276 -16.51 -22.91 -5.11
C ALA A 276 -17.51 -21.75 -4.89
N ARG A 277 -17.06 -20.53 -5.10
CA ARG A 277 -17.92 -19.36 -5.03
C ARG A 277 -18.55 -19.10 -6.38
N SER A 278 -19.82 -18.75 -6.34
CA SER A 278 -20.55 -18.21 -7.50
C SER A 278 -21.05 -16.81 -7.15
N TRP A 279 -21.04 -15.94 -8.14
CA TRP A 279 -21.55 -14.58 -7.99
C TRP A 279 -22.25 -14.13 -9.27
N ARG A 280 -22.98 -13.04 -9.17
CA ARG A 280 -23.60 -12.36 -10.30
C ARG A 280 -22.87 -11.05 -10.56
N GLU A 281 -22.68 -10.70 -11.82
CA GLU A 281 -22.14 -9.39 -12.15
C GLU A 281 -23.11 -8.27 -11.70
N PRO A 282 -22.62 -7.07 -11.42
CA PRO A 282 -23.43 -5.91 -11.18
C PRO A 282 -24.43 -5.66 -12.33
N LEU A 283 -25.56 -5.07 -12.03
CA LEU A 283 -26.53 -4.66 -13.04
C LEU A 283 -26.02 -3.48 -13.89
N TYR A 284 -25.11 -2.70 -13.34
CA TYR A 284 -24.51 -1.53 -14.00
C TYR A 284 -23.04 -1.80 -14.33
N PRO A 285 -22.59 -1.41 -15.55
CA PRO A 285 -21.20 -1.63 -15.98
C PRO A 285 -20.18 -0.93 -15.09
N VAL A 286 -19.05 -1.59 -14.84
CA VAL A 286 -17.95 -1.00 -14.04
C VAL A 286 -17.32 0.21 -14.73
N GLU A 287 -17.43 0.33 -16.05
CA GLU A 287 -16.99 1.47 -16.84
C GLU A 287 -17.67 2.79 -16.45
N GLU A 288 -18.87 2.71 -15.92
CA GLU A 288 -19.61 3.89 -15.43
C GLU A 288 -18.99 4.48 -14.18
N LEU A 289 -18.15 3.75 -13.43
CA LEU A 289 -17.40 4.28 -12.29
C LEU A 289 -16.55 5.50 -12.66
N LEU A 290 -16.14 5.62 -13.93
CA LEU A 290 -15.40 6.79 -14.40
C LEU A 290 -16.21 8.09 -14.34
N GLY A 291 -17.53 8.03 -14.39
CA GLY A 291 -18.40 9.21 -14.39
C GLY A 291 -19.17 9.45 -13.09
N VAL A 292 -19.09 8.52 -12.11
CA VAL A 292 -19.83 8.64 -10.83
C VAL A 292 -19.34 9.82 -10.02
N VAL A 293 -18.03 9.99 -9.87
CA VAL A 293 -17.46 11.03 -9.01
C VAL A 293 -17.35 12.34 -9.75
N PRO A 294 -17.97 13.43 -9.25
CA PRO A 294 -17.88 14.74 -9.86
C PRO A 294 -16.43 15.23 -10.01
N ALA A 295 -16.14 15.83 -11.16
CA ALA A 295 -14.86 16.50 -11.41
C ALA A 295 -14.63 17.71 -10.46
N ASP A 296 -15.73 18.36 -10.06
CA ASP A 296 -15.71 19.37 -9.02
C ASP A 296 -15.89 18.70 -7.65
N PRO A 297 -14.86 18.68 -6.77
CA PRO A 297 -14.94 18.02 -5.47
C PRO A 297 -15.95 18.64 -4.48
N LYS A 298 -16.54 19.78 -4.83
CA LYS A 298 -17.60 20.44 -4.04
C LYS A 298 -18.99 19.91 -4.36
N LYS A 299 -19.16 19.22 -5.50
CA LYS A 299 -20.45 18.62 -5.87
C LYS A 299 -20.63 17.31 -5.10
N PRO A 300 -21.73 17.14 -4.34
CA PRO A 300 -22.03 15.89 -3.67
C PRO A 300 -22.44 14.81 -4.68
N TYR A 301 -22.25 13.55 -4.29
CA TYR A 301 -22.80 12.39 -4.98
C TYR A 301 -23.12 11.29 -3.95
N ASP A 302 -23.99 10.36 -4.29
CA ASP A 302 -24.29 9.23 -3.42
C ASP A 302 -23.28 8.09 -3.65
N VAL A 303 -22.57 7.69 -2.60
CA VAL A 303 -21.60 6.60 -2.65
C VAL A 303 -22.24 5.26 -3.04
N ARG A 304 -23.58 5.12 -2.91
CA ARG A 304 -24.33 3.95 -3.37
C ARG A 304 -24.22 3.74 -4.88
N GLU A 305 -23.96 4.79 -5.66
CA GLU A 305 -23.68 4.67 -7.09
C GLU A 305 -22.39 3.87 -7.35
N ILE A 306 -21.37 3.99 -6.48
CA ILE A 306 -20.19 3.13 -6.54
C ILE A 306 -20.58 1.70 -6.13
N VAL A 307 -21.33 1.55 -5.04
CA VAL A 307 -21.78 0.23 -4.55
C VAL A 307 -22.56 -0.52 -5.63
N ALA A 308 -23.45 0.15 -6.37
CA ALA A 308 -24.23 -0.44 -7.45
C ALA A 308 -23.37 -1.06 -8.57
N ARG A 309 -22.12 -0.60 -8.74
CA ARG A 309 -21.20 -1.05 -9.79
C ARG A 309 -20.11 -2.00 -9.30
N ILE A 310 -20.01 -2.22 -7.99
CA ILE A 310 -19.04 -3.16 -7.42
C ILE A 310 -19.69 -4.35 -6.70
N ALA A 311 -20.93 -4.22 -6.24
CA ALA A 311 -21.64 -5.27 -5.52
C ALA A 311 -22.23 -6.32 -6.46
N ASP A 312 -22.22 -7.58 -6.04
CA ASP A 312 -22.84 -8.69 -6.76
C ASP A 312 -24.32 -8.43 -6.99
N GLY A 313 -24.74 -8.43 -8.27
CA GLY A 313 -26.13 -8.11 -8.68
C GLY A 313 -26.60 -6.73 -8.25
N SER A 314 -25.69 -5.81 -7.96
CA SER A 314 -25.95 -4.47 -7.41
C SER A 314 -26.75 -4.51 -6.10
N GLU A 315 -26.67 -5.61 -5.37
CA GLU A 315 -27.43 -5.83 -4.13
C GLU A 315 -26.75 -5.18 -2.93
N PHE A 316 -27.55 -4.48 -2.14
CA PHE A 316 -27.11 -3.83 -0.90
C PHE A 316 -28.19 -3.88 0.17
N LEU A 317 -27.87 -4.35 1.37
CA LEU A 317 -28.74 -4.30 2.52
C LEU A 317 -28.36 -3.10 3.37
N ASP A 318 -28.99 -1.97 3.09
CA ASP A 318 -28.70 -0.68 3.71
C ASP A 318 -29.12 -0.68 5.19
N PHE A 319 -28.16 -0.42 6.07
CA PHE A 319 -28.36 -0.41 7.52
C PHE A 319 -28.76 0.97 7.99
N LYS A 320 -29.94 1.08 8.60
CA LYS A 320 -30.49 2.35 9.11
C LYS A 320 -30.48 3.47 8.03
N ASN A 321 -30.98 3.16 6.83
CA ASN A 321 -31.02 4.12 5.72
C ASN A 321 -31.81 5.39 6.06
N GLU A 322 -32.86 5.28 6.88
CA GLU A 322 -33.70 6.41 7.34
C GLU A 322 -33.02 7.23 8.47
N PHE A 323 -31.92 6.75 9.01
CA PHE A 323 -31.19 7.41 10.09
C PHE A 323 -29.82 7.88 9.60
N ASP A 324 -29.64 9.20 9.47
CA ASP A 324 -28.45 9.85 8.93
C ASP A 324 -28.06 9.39 7.51
N GLY A 325 -28.45 10.14 6.50
CA GLY A 325 -28.14 9.87 5.10
C GLY A 325 -26.69 10.19 4.69
N GLN A 326 -25.91 10.87 5.55
CA GLN A 326 -24.52 11.24 5.25
C GLN A 326 -23.55 10.08 5.43
N THR A 327 -23.85 9.14 6.33
CA THR A 327 -23.07 7.95 6.57
C THR A 327 -23.83 6.71 6.09
N VAL A 328 -23.32 6.07 5.07
CA VAL A 328 -23.91 4.87 4.47
C VAL A 328 -23.27 3.64 5.10
N CYS A 329 -24.09 2.74 5.65
CA CYS A 329 -23.62 1.45 6.19
C CYS A 329 -24.51 0.34 5.64
N GLY A 330 -23.94 -0.82 5.32
CA GLY A 330 -24.77 -1.95 4.88
C GLY A 330 -23.96 -3.16 4.46
N HIS A 331 -24.66 -4.26 4.24
CA HIS A 331 -24.05 -5.53 3.80
C HIS A 331 -24.17 -5.70 2.29
N LEU A 332 -23.11 -6.24 1.69
CA LEU A 332 -23.06 -6.57 0.27
C LEU A 332 -22.19 -7.83 0.04
N ARG A 333 -22.13 -8.25 -1.20
CA ARG A 333 -21.14 -9.25 -1.66
C ARG A 333 -20.34 -8.68 -2.80
N ILE A 334 -19.05 -9.04 -2.87
CA ILE A 334 -18.15 -8.71 -3.98
C ILE A 334 -17.47 -10.01 -4.39
N GLU A 335 -17.69 -10.46 -5.62
CA GLU A 335 -17.19 -11.76 -6.15
C GLU A 335 -17.44 -12.93 -5.17
N GLY A 336 -18.67 -12.97 -4.62
CA GLY A 336 -19.12 -13.98 -3.69
C GLY A 336 -18.66 -13.80 -2.23
N HIS A 337 -17.79 -12.85 -1.94
CA HIS A 337 -17.37 -12.53 -0.58
C HIS A 337 -18.36 -11.60 0.11
N ALA A 338 -18.90 -12.01 1.24
CA ALA A 338 -19.72 -11.12 2.09
C ALA A 338 -18.82 -10.10 2.80
N CYS A 339 -19.25 -8.85 2.84
CA CYS A 339 -18.59 -7.79 3.61
C CYS A 339 -19.60 -6.74 4.08
N GLY A 340 -19.22 -6.00 5.13
CA GLY A 340 -19.90 -4.80 5.57
C GLY A 340 -19.24 -3.56 4.94
N LEU A 341 -20.02 -2.60 4.49
CA LEU A 341 -19.55 -1.37 3.90
C LEU A 341 -19.88 -0.18 4.77
N ILE A 342 -18.92 0.73 4.92
CA ILE A 342 -19.11 2.07 5.46
C ILE A 342 -18.67 3.07 4.39
N GLY A 343 -19.53 4.00 4.00
CA GLY A 343 -19.24 5.05 3.01
C GLY A 343 -19.79 6.41 3.46
N ASN A 344 -19.40 7.46 2.76
CA ASN A 344 -19.79 8.82 3.10
C ASN A 344 -20.42 9.53 1.89
N ASN A 345 -21.52 10.24 2.14
CA ASN A 345 -22.13 11.19 1.22
C ASN A 345 -21.82 12.65 1.59
N GLY A 346 -20.95 12.84 2.59
CA GLY A 346 -20.57 14.16 3.11
C GLY A 346 -19.84 14.07 4.44
N PRO A 347 -19.94 15.10 5.31
CA PRO A 347 -19.33 15.10 6.62
C PRO A 347 -19.97 14.07 7.55
N ILE A 348 -19.17 13.53 8.48
CA ILE A 348 -19.66 12.57 9.48
C ILE A 348 -20.36 13.32 10.60
N THR A 349 -21.66 13.11 10.73
CA THR A 349 -22.49 13.69 11.80
C THR A 349 -22.35 12.90 13.10
N PRO A 350 -22.77 13.42 14.26
CA PRO A 350 -22.87 12.64 15.50
C PRO A 350 -23.70 11.36 15.34
N GLN A 351 -24.82 11.44 14.62
CA GLN A 351 -25.71 10.31 14.32
C GLN A 351 -25.03 9.30 13.40
N GLY A 352 -24.37 9.78 12.34
CA GLY A 352 -23.62 8.94 11.41
C GLY A 352 -22.45 8.21 12.09
N ALA A 353 -21.73 8.88 12.98
CA ALA A 353 -20.67 8.25 13.78
C ALA A 353 -21.22 7.15 14.71
N ALA A 354 -22.37 7.38 15.37
CA ALA A 354 -23.01 6.38 16.21
C ALA A 354 -23.52 5.18 15.40
N LYS A 355 -24.13 5.43 14.23
CA LYS A 355 -24.57 4.41 13.26
C LYS A 355 -23.40 3.52 12.80
N ALA A 356 -22.32 4.15 12.34
CA ALA A 356 -21.13 3.43 11.87
C ALA A 356 -20.46 2.64 13.00
N ALA A 357 -20.31 3.21 14.20
CA ALA A 357 -19.72 2.52 15.34
C ALA A 357 -20.53 1.25 15.70
N GLN A 358 -21.85 1.31 15.69
CA GLN A 358 -22.70 0.13 15.92
C GLN A 358 -22.50 -0.90 14.80
N PHE A 359 -22.51 -0.46 13.53
CA PHE A 359 -22.40 -1.35 12.38
C PHE A 359 -21.04 -2.09 12.36
N ILE A 360 -19.95 -1.40 12.70
CA ILE A 360 -18.60 -2.01 12.81
C ILE A 360 -18.62 -3.11 13.88
N GLN A 361 -19.23 -2.87 15.04
CA GLN A 361 -19.33 -3.86 16.11
C GLN A 361 -20.19 -5.08 15.71
N LEU A 362 -21.25 -4.89 14.93
CA LEU A 362 -22.06 -5.98 14.38
C LEU A 362 -21.26 -6.83 13.38
N CYS A 363 -20.44 -6.19 12.54
CA CYS A 363 -19.55 -6.90 11.63
C CYS A 363 -18.45 -7.66 12.38
N GLU A 364 -17.88 -7.08 13.45
CA GLU A 364 -16.93 -7.79 14.33
C GLU A 364 -17.59 -9.01 14.98
N GLN A 365 -18.82 -8.88 15.51
CA GLN A 365 -19.55 -9.97 16.12
C GLN A 365 -19.83 -11.12 15.15
N SER A 366 -20.10 -10.82 13.89
CA SER A 366 -20.41 -11.79 12.84
C SER A 366 -19.18 -12.26 12.05
N ASN A 367 -17.98 -11.82 12.43
CA ASN A 367 -16.73 -12.08 11.69
C ASN A 367 -16.81 -11.69 10.20
N THR A 368 -17.45 -10.54 9.93
CA THR A 368 -17.65 -10.01 8.57
C THR A 368 -16.58 -8.96 8.27
N PRO A 369 -15.78 -9.11 7.18
CA PRO A 369 -14.80 -8.10 6.76
C PRO A 369 -15.47 -6.75 6.49
N LEU A 370 -14.72 -5.66 6.70
CA LEU A 370 -15.19 -4.29 6.52
C LEU A 370 -14.54 -3.64 5.30
N LEU A 371 -15.35 -2.95 4.50
CA LEU A 371 -14.92 -2.10 3.40
C LEU A 371 -15.28 -0.64 3.72
N PHE A 372 -14.29 0.25 3.68
CA PHE A 372 -14.46 1.68 3.86
C PHE A 372 -14.30 2.41 2.53
N LEU A 373 -15.32 3.15 2.10
CA LEU A 373 -15.28 4.04 0.94
C LEU A 373 -15.20 5.49 1.41
N HIS A 374 -14.03 6.10 1.30
CA HIS A 374 -13.82 7.46 1.78
C HIS A 374 -14.36 8.50 0.79
N ASN A 375 -15.32 9.29 1.22
CA ASN A 375 -15.76 10.51 0.56
C ASN A 375 -16.32 11.50 1.59
N THR A 376 -15.45 11.97 2.49
CA THR A 376 -15.83 12.86 3.59
C THR A 376 -14.94 14.10 3.70
N THR A 377 -15.52 15.21 4.11
CA THR A 377 -14.81 16.45 4.45
C THR A 377 -14.35 16.48 5.91
N GLY A 378 -14.58 15.41 6.68
CA GLY A 378 -14.29 15.29 8.10
C GLY A 378 -15.55 15.13 8.94
N PHE A 379 -15.40 15.30 10.25
CA PHE A 379 -16.58 15.38 11.13
C PHE A 379 -17.30 16.71 10.95
N MET A 380 -18.64 16.68 11.10
CA MET A 380 -19.48 17.87 11.07
C MET A 380 -19.06 18.82 12.20
N VAL A 381 -18.80 20.07 11.84
CA VAL A 381 -18.44 21.14 12.77
C VAL A 381 -19.63 22.08 13.01
N GLY A 382 -19.63 22.76 14.14
CA GLY A 382 -20.63 23.77 14.47
C GLY A 382 -21.28 23.54 15.84
N THR A 383 -21.89 24.60 16.39
CA THR A 383 -22.45 24.58 17.75
C THR A 383 -23.50 23.50 17.95
N GLU A 384 -24.30 23.20 16.93
CA GLU A 384 -25.32 22.15 17.00
C GLU A 384 -24.66 20.75 17.07
N SER A 385 -23.65 20.50 16.26
CA SER A 385 -22.89 19.26 16.27
C SER A 385 -22.19 19.03 17.62
N GLU A 386 -21.61 20.10 18.19
CA GLU A 386 -21.00 20.05 19.52
C GLU A 386 -22.04 19.74 20.62
N ARG A 387 -23.21 20.37 20.58
CA ARG A 387 -24.32 20.09 21.50
C ARG A 387 -24.80 18.65 21.41
N GLN A 388 -24.78 18.05 20.24
CA GLN A 388 -25.13 16.66 20.01
C GLN A 388 -24.00 15.69 20.39
N GLY A 389 -22.86 16.19 20.88
CA GLY A 389 -21.76 15.39 21.38
C GLY A 389 -20.88 14.73 20.30
N VAL A 390 -20.62 15.44 19.19
CA VAL A 390 -19.81 14.95 18.06
C VAL A 390 -18.47 14.39 18.51
N ILE A 391 -17.82 15.00 19.52
CA ILE A 391 -16.55 14.52 20.05
C ILE A 391 -16.66 13.08 20.58
N LYS A 392 -17.69 12.80 21.40
CA LYS A 392 -17.90 11.45 21.95
C LYS A 392 -18.38 10.44 20.92
N HIS A 393 -19.29 10.84 20.04
CA HIS A 393 -19.77 9.95 18.98
C HIS A 393 -18.68 9.64 17.95
N GLY A 394 -17.89 10.63 17.55
CA GLY A 394 -16.72 10.44 16.68
C GLY A 394 -15.66 9.56 17.33
N SER A 395 -15.38 9.77 18.63
CA SER A 395 -14.45 8.92 19.39
C SER A 395 -14.90 7.46 19.45
N LYS A 396 -16.21 7.19 19.60
CA LYS A 396 -16.76 5.82 19.57
C LYS A 396 -16.53 5.15 18.21
N MET A 397 -16.70 5.90 17.10
CA MET A 397 -16.45 5.37 15.76
C MET A 397 -14.95 5.04 15.58
N ILE A 398 -14.05 5.96 15.94
CA ILE A 398 -12.60 5.73 15.89
C ILE A 398 -12.21 4.53 16.76
N GLN A 399 -12.78 4.42 17.97
CA GLN A 399 -12.55 3.29 18.87
C GLN A 399 -13.01 1.96 18.25
N ALA A 400 -14.18 1.94 17.61
CA ALA A 400 -14.70 0.76 16.93
C ALA A 400 -13.78 0.33 15.78
N VAL A 401 -13.33 1.27 14.94
CA VAL A 401 -12.38 1.01 13.84
C VAL A 401 -11.05 0.47 14.37
N ALA A 402 -10.48 1.11 15.40
CA ALA A 402 -9.18 0.74 15.95
C ALA A 402 -9.18 -0.65 16.59
N ASN A 403 -10.28 -1.05 17.21
CA ASN A 403 -10.38 -2.32 17.94
C ASN A 403 -11.02 -3.46 17.11
N ALA A 404 -11.61 -3.18 15.94
CA ALA A 404 -12.10 -4.22 15.06
C ALA A 404 -10.94 -5.10 14.55
N ARG A 405 -11.07 -6.42 14.73
CA ARG A 405 -10.10 -7.44 14.34
C ARG A 405 -10.39 -8.07 13.00
N VAL A 406 -11.65 -7.98 12.54
CA VAL A 406 -12.01 -8.40 11.19
C VAL A 406 -11.18 -7.65 10.15
N PRO A 407 -10.87 -8.26 9.00
CA PRO A 407 -10.15 -7.57 7.92
C PRO A 407 -10.83 -6.26 7.54
N LYS A 408 -10.05 -5.20 7.48
CA LYS A 408 -10.48 -3.85 7.08
C LYS A 408 -9.83 -3.49 5.76
N LEU A 409 -10.62 -3.23 4.74
CA LEU A 409 -10.19 -2.72 3.43
C LEU A 409 -10.61 -1.28 3.28
N THR A 410 -9.75 -0.45 2.71
CA THR A 410 -10.07 0.97 2.48
C THR A 410 -9.86 1.31 1.01
N LEU A 411 -10.84 1.99 0.42
CA LEU A 411 -10.74 2.59 -0.90
C LEU A 411 -11.09 4.08 -0.80
N VAL A 412 -10.12 4.94 -1.09
CA VAL A 412 -10.32 6.39 -1.07
C VAL A 412 -10.84 6.81 -2.43
N VAL A 413 -12.14 7.06 -2.54
CA VAL A 413 -12.84 7.35 -3.81
C VAL A 413 -13.07 8.84 -4.04
N GLY A 414 -12.91 9.66 -3.00
CA GLY A 414 -13.11 11.12 -3.02
C GLY A 414 -12.30 11.81 -1.94
N GLY A 415 -12.93 12.71 -1.19
CA GLY A 415 -12.30 13.41 -0.07
C GLY A 415 -12.06 12.51 1.14
N SER A 416 -10.95 12.72 1.84
CA SER A 416 -10.61 12.06 3.11
C SER A 416 -9.90 13.05 4.01
N TYR A 417 -10.66 13.85 4.75
CA TYR A 417 -10.13 14.99 5.48
C TYR A 417 -10.21 14.84 7.00
N GLY A 418 -9.21 15.43 7.67
CA GLY A 418 -9.14 15.54 9.12
C GLY A 418 -9.30 14.22 9.85
N ALA A 419 -9.93 14.24 11.03
CA ALA A 419 -10.22 13.04 11.81
C ALA A 419 -11.26 12.11 11.14
N GLY A 420 -11.96 12.56 10.08
CA GLY A 420 -12.76 11.70 9.22
C GLY A 420 -11.95 10.59 8.56
N ASN A 421 -10.70 10.90 8.15
CA ASN A 421 -9.76 9.88 7.66
C ASN A 421 -9.52 8.78 8.70
N TYR A 422 -9.38 9.14 9.97
CA TYR A 422 -9.18 8.18 11.06
C TYR A 422 -10.44 7.33 11.28
N ALA A 423 -11.59 7.97 11.39
CA ALA A 423 -12.87 7.29 11.59
C ALA A 423 -13.23 6.33 10.45
N MET A 424 -12.76 6.59 9.24
CA MET A 424 -12.96 5.77 8.04
C MET A 424 -11.83 4.77 7.77
N CYS A 425 -11.02 4.45 8.77
CA CYS A 425 -9.91 3.49 8.63
C CYS A 425 -8.85 3.93 7.61
N GLY A 426 -8.37 5.18 7.72
CA GLY A 426 -7.18 5.62 6.97
C GLY A 426 -5.92 4.88 7.39
N ARG A 427 -4.79 5.17 6.73
CA ARG A 427 -3.51 4.46 6.88
C ARG A 427 -3.08 4.22 8.34
N GLY A 428 -3.29 5.20 9.23
CA GLY A 428 -2.90 5.12 10.63
C GLY A 428 -3.77 4.23 11.51
N LEU A 429 -4.89 3.70 10.98
CA LEU A 429 -5.80 2.76 11.66
C LEU A 429 -5.63 1.30 11.16
N ASP A 430 -4.50 1.01 10.55
CA ASP A 430 -4.07 -0.33 10.15
C ASP A 430 -5.09 -1.10 9.28
N PRO A 431 -5.51 -0.54 8.13
CA PRO A 431 -6.24 -1.35 7.16
C PRO A 431 -5.34 -2.46 6.63
N ARG A 432 -5.92 -3.66 6.37
CA ARG A 432 -5.22 -4.75 5.68
C ARG A 432 -4.64 -4.28 4.36
N PHE A 433 -5.46 -3.53 3.61
CA PHE A 433 -5.08 -2.86 2.39
C PHE A 433 -5.81 -1.53 2.28
N ILE A 434 -5.14 -0.55 1.69
CA ILE A 434 -5.71 0.76 1.38
C ILE A 434 -5.27 1.20 -0.01
N PHE A 435 -6.23 1.48 -0.87
CA PHE A 435 -5.99 1.98 -2.22
C PHE A 435 -6.72 3.30 -2.45
N ALA A 436 -6.30 4.05 -3.46
CA ALA A 436 -6.90 5.33 -3.76
C ALA A 436 -7.21 5.48 -5.26
N TRP A 437 -8.33 6.11 -5.58
CA TRP A 437 -8.62 6.55 -6.93
C TRP A 437 -7.79 7.79 -7.26
N PRO A 438 -7.42 8.03 -8.53
CA PRO A 438 -6.51 9.12 -8.89
C PRO A 438 -7.07 10.53 -8.69
N ASN A 439 -8.40 10.68 -8.56
CA ASN A 439 -9.08 11.93 -8.21
C ASN A 439 -9.13 12.23 -6.72
N SER A 440 -8.78 11.26 -5.85
CA SER A 440 -8.96 11.37 -4.41
C SER A 440 -8.07 12.45 -3.78
N ARG A 441 -8.48 12.92 -2.59
CA ARG A 441 -7.80 13.95 -1.82
C ARG A 441 -7.71 13.54 -0.37
N THR A 442 -6.52 13.59 0.20
CA THR A 442 -6.28 13.30 1.63
C THR A 442 -5.48 14.42 2.27
N ALA A 443 -6.04 15.08 3.29
CA ALA A 443 -5.37 16.14 4.02
C ALA A 443 -6.02 16.40 5.39
N VAL A 444 -5.38 17.22 6.22
CA VAL A 444 -5.96 17.69 7.49
C VAL A 444 -7.25 18.49 7.24
N MET A 445 -7.23 19.38 6.23
CA MET A 445 -8.37 20.18 5.78
C MET A 445 -8.14 20.65 4.34
N GLY A 446 -9.16 21.16 3.68
CA GLY A 446 -9.02 21.76 2.35
C GLY A 446 -8.14 23.02 2.38
N GLY A 447 -7.34 23.23 1.31
CA GLY A 447 -6.37 24.33 1.25
C GLY A 447 -7.01 25.71 1.43
N ALA A 448 -8.13 25.97 0.77
CA ALA A 448 -8.86 27.24 0.91
C ALA A 448 -9.34 27.49 2.36
N GLN A 449 -9.79 26.43 3.06
CA GLN A 449 -10.19 26.55 4.46
C GLN A 449 -9.00 26.84 5.36
N ALA A 450 -7.88 26.16 5.15
CA ALA A 450 -6.66 26.37 5.93
C ALA A 450 -6.07 27.78 5.73
N GLY A 451 -6.08 28.26 4.50
CA GLY A 451 -5.66 29.63 4.19
C GLY A 451 -6.48 30.68 4.97
N LYS A 452 -7.82 30.52 4.95
CA LYS A 452 -8.73 31.41 5.71
C LYS A 452 -8.49 31.34 7.22
N VAL A 453 -8.31 30.13 7.78
CA VAL A 453 -8.03 29.97 9.23
C VAL A 453 -6.75 30.69 9.61
N LEU A 454 -5.68 30.52 8.82
CA LEU A 454 -4.39 31.14 9.12
C LEU A 454 -4.47 32.68 8.98
N ARG A 455 -5.24 33.19 8.02
CA ARG A 455 -5.55 34.62 7.90
C ARG A 455 -6.21 35.16 9.15
N ILE A 456 -7.32 34.55 9.58
CA ILE A 456 -8.07 34.98 10.78
C ILE A 456 -7.18 34.97 12.02
N VAL A 457 -6.43 33.90 12.26
CA VAL A 457 -5.50 33.80 13.40
C VAL A 457 -4.42 34.89 13.37
N THR A 458 -3.92 35.23 12.19
CA THR A 458 -2.91 36.26 12.01
C THR A 458 -3.51 37.66 12.25
N GLU A 459 -4.71 37.94 11.75
CA GLU A 459 -5.44 39.19 12.01
C GLU A 459 -5.71 39.38 13.49
N GLU A 460 -6.23 38.36 14.19
CA GLU A 460 -6.48 38.41 15.62
C GLU A 460 -5.20 38.63 16.44
N LYS A 461 -4.06 38.02 16.04
CA LYS A 461 -2.78 38.24 16.69
C LYS A 461 -2.33 39.69 16.60
N HIS A 462 -2.39 40.28 15.39
CA HIS A 462 -2.03 41.70 15.18
C HIS A 462 -2.95 42.63 15.97
N ALA A 463 -4.27 42.36 15.98
CA ALA A 463 -5.22 43.14 16.77
C ALA A 463 -4.92 43.11 18.28
N LYS A 464 -4.52 41.95 18.84
CA LYS A 464 -4.10 41.81 20.23
C LYS A 464 -2.82 42.62 20.55
N GLU A 465 -1.94 42.81 19.55
CA GLU A 465 -0.73 43.62 19.67
C GLU A 465 -0.97 45.12 19.38
N GLY A 466 -2.21 45.53 19.13
CA GLY A 466 -2.58 46.90 18.78
C GLY A 466 -2.09 47.35 17.39
N LYS A 467 -1.87 46.40 16.48
CA LYS A 467 -1.40 46.63 15.11
C LYS A 467 -2.45 46.21 14.10
N GLU A 468 -2.46 46.83 12.94
CA GLU A 468 -3.19 46.34 11.79
C GLU A 468 -2.27 45.45 10.93
N ALA A 469 -2.79 44.30 10.50
CA ALA A 469 -2.08 43.43 9.57
C ALA A 469 -2.17 44.00 8.15
N ASP A 470 -1.07 43.93 7.40
CA ASP A 470 -1.07 44.34 5.99
C ASP A 470 -1.98 43.40 5.15
N PRO A 471 -3.04 43.91 4.50
CA PRO A 471 -3.94 43.10 3.68
C PRO A 471 -3.24 42.28 2.60
N LYS A 472 -2.20 42.84 1.96
CA LYS A 472 -1.44 42.15 0.92
C LYS A 472 -0.67 40.95 1.49
N MET A 473 -0.09 41.11 2.68
CA MET A 473 0.59 40.02 3.37
C MET A 473 -0.40 38.90 3.72
N LEU A 474 -1.61 39.26 4.18
CA LEU A 474 -2.66 38.30 4.52
C LEU A 474 -3.17 37.54 3.28
N ASP A 475 -3.40 38.23 2.15
CA ASP A 475 -3.81 37.61 0.89
C ASP A 475 -2.73 36.64 0.35
N MET A 476 -1.46 37.05 0.46
CA MET A 476 -0.34 36.17 0.09
C MET A 476 -0.25 34.95 1.00
N LEU A 477 -0.39 35.13 2.32
CA LEU A 477 -0.37 34.06 3.29
C LEU A 477 -1.49 33.03 3.04
N GLU A 478 -2.72 33.52 2.81
CA GLU A 478 -3.89 32.68 2.48
C GLU A 478 -3.63 31.88 1.19
N THR A 479 -3.17 32.54 0.13
CA THR A 479 -2.91 31.93 -1.17
C THR A 479 -1.81 30.86 -1.10
N VAL A 480 -0.66 31.18 -0.50
CA VAL A 480 0.48 30.24 -0.38
C VAL A 480 0.11 29.03 0.46
N THR A 481 -0.63 29.26 1.56
CA THR A 481 -1.08 28.18 2.43
C THR A 481 -2.06 27.26 1.70
N ALA A 482 -3.02 27.83 1.00
CA ALA A 482 -3.98 27.06 0.21
C ALA A 482 -3.28 26.21 -0.86
N GLN A 483 -2.40 26.81 -1.66
CA GLN A 483 -1.65 26.10 -2.71
C GLN A 483 -0.78 24.97 -2.14
N LYS A 484 -0.08 25.22 -1.04
CA LYS A 484 0.75 24.20 -0.38
C LYS A 484 -0.07 22.99 0.04
N LEU A 485 -1.19 23.20 0.76
CA LEU A 485 -2.03 22.11 1.24
C LEU A 485 -2.74 21.38 0.09
N ASP A 486 -3.22 22.09 -0.90
CA ASP A 486 -3.86 21.48 -2.07
C ASP A 486 -2.87 20.61 -2.86
N SER A 487 -1.62 21.06 -3.03
CA SER A 487 -0.57 20.27 -3.69
C SER A 487 -0.22 18.98 -2.92
N GLN A 488 -0.27 19.02 -1.59
CA GLN A 488 0.01 17.90 -0.71
C GLN A 488 -1.21 17.00 -0.43
N SER A 489 -2.39 17.38 -0.91
CA SER A 489 -3.62 16.59 -0.72
C SER A 489 -3.89 15.59 -1.83
N THR A 490 -3.21 15.69 -2.98
CA THR A 490 -3.49 14.89 -4.18
C THR A 490 -3.25 13.40 -3.95
N ALA A 491 -3.98 12.55 -4.68
CA ALA A 491 -3.77 11.11 -4.68
C ALA A 491 -2.31 10.75 -4.99
N LEU A 492 -1.69 11.46 -5.93
CA LEU A 492 -0.28 11.24 -6.30
C LEU A 492 0.67 11.56 -5.15
N TYR A 493 0.43 12.63 -4.39
CA TYR A 493 1.23 12.94 -3.20
C TYR A 493 1.02 11.90 -2.09
N GLY A 494 -0.22 11.44 -1.91
CA GLY A 494 -0.56 10.41 -0.94
C GLY A 494 0.16 9.08 -1.23
N THR A 495 0.08 8.60 -2.46
CA THR A 495 0.76 7.35 -2.86
C THR A 495 2.28 7.49 -2.82
N ALA A 496 2.83 8.65 -3.22
CA ALA A 496 4.26 8.94 -3.09
C ALA A 496 4.73 8.88 -1.63
N SER A 497 3.88 9.32 -0.70
CA SER A 497 4.14 9.34 0.75
C SER A 497 3.79 8.02 1.46
N LEU A 498 3.32 6.99 0.72
CA LEU A 498 2.85 5.70 1.24
C LEU A 498 1.65 5.84 2.19
N TRP A 499 0.73 6.76 1.90
CA TRP A 499 -0.55 6.86 2.60
C TRP A 499 -1.56 5.82 2.12
N ASP A 500 -1.28 5.19 0.98
CA ASP A 500 -1.96 4.05 0.41
C ASP A 500 -0.98 2.97 -0.06
N ASP A 501 -1.50 1.85 -0.54
CA ASP A 501 -0.75 0.73 -1.10
C ASP A 501 -0.68 0.82 -2.65
N GLY A 502 -1.27 1.86 -3.25
CA GLY A 502 -1.23 2.18 -4.67
C GLY A 502 -2.47 2.89 -5.20
N LEU A 503 -2.32 3.52 -6.37
CA LEU A 503 -3.45 4.06 -7.12
C LEU A 503 -4.12 2.95 -7.94
N VAL A 504 -5.44 3.07 -8.08
CA VAL A 504 -6.24 2.11 -8.85
C VAL A 504 -7.15 2.83 -9.85
N ASP A 505 -7.25 2.29 -11.04
CA ASP A 505 -8.26 2.69 -12.00
C ASP A 505 -9.65 2.35 -11.42
N PRO A 506 -10.60 3.28 -11.38
CA PRO A 506 -11.93 3.00 -10.85
C PRO A 506 -12.58 1.73 -11.41
N ARG A 507 -12.35 1.41 -12.68
CA ARG A 507 -12.87 0.22 -13.36
C ARG A 507 -12.36 -1.10 -12.79
N ASP A 508 -11.16 -1.08 -12.20
CA ASP A 508 -10.54 -2.27 -11.58
C ASP A 508 -11.01 -2.50 -10.13
N SER A 509 -11.80 -1.58 -9.55
CA SER A 509 -12.15 -1.58 -8.12
C SER A 509 -12.84 -2.87 -7.68
N ARG A 510 -13.83 -3.37 -8.43
CA ARG A 510 -14.54 -4.61 -8.10
C ARG A 510 -13.58 -5.80 -8.06
N ARG A 511 -12.79 -5.99 -9.11
CA ARG A 511 -11.82 -7.08 -9.22
C ARG A 511 -10.73 -6.99 -8.16
N LEU A 512 -10.23 -5.78 -7.88
CA LEU A 512 -9.26 -5.54 -6.80
C LEU A 512 -9.85 -5.94 -5.45
N LEU A 513 -11.04 -5.43 -5.11
CA LEU A 513 -11.68 -5.72 -3.83
C LEU A 513 -12.01 -7.20 -3.66
N GLY A 514 -12.49 -7.87 -4.70
CA GLY A 514 -12.69 -9.33 -4.70
C GLY A 514 -11.40 -10.08 -4.42
N TYR A 515 -10.31 -9.72 -5.09
CA TYR A 515 -8.98 -10.31 -4.86
C TYR A 515 -8.47 -10.07 -3.44
N LEU A 516 -8.62 -8.85 -2.91
CA LEU A 516 -8.21 -8.51 -1.54
C LEU A 516 -9.04 -9.27 -0.49
N LEU A 517 -10.34 -9.39 -0.68
CA LEU A 517 -11.21 -10.18 0.20
C LEU A 517 -10.84 -11.67 0.17
N ASP A 518 -10.42 -12.18 -0.99
CA ASP A 518 -9.94 -13.57 -1.10
C ASP A 518 -8.62 -13.79 -0.35
N ILE A 519 -7.68 -12.83 -0.42
CA ILE A 519 -6.44 -12.84 0.38
C ILE A 519 -6.78 -12.85 1.87
N CYS A 520 -7.67 -11.97 2.31
CA CYS A 520 -8.10 -11.90 3.71
C CYS A 520 -8.75 -13.22 4.17
N ALA A 521 -9.67 -13.77 3.37
CA ALA A 521 -10.34 -15.02 3.68
C ALA A 521 -9.37 -16.21 3.74
N GLU A 522 -8.34 -16.24 2.90
CA GLU A 522 -7.26 -17.22 2.98
C GLU A 522 -6.46 -17.06 4.26
N ALA A 523 -6.09 -15.83 4.60
CA ALA A 523 -5.34 -15.53 5.82
C ALA A 523 -6.10 -15.96 7.09
N GLU A 524 -7.41 -15.67 7.17
CA GLU A 524 -8.23 -16.06 8.31
C GLU A 524 -8.36 -17.59 8.43
N ALA A 525 -8.46 -18.29 7.31
CA ALA A 525 -8.58 -19.75 7.29
C ALA A 525 -7.25 -20.48 7.54
N ARG A 526 -6.10 -19.83 7.35
CA ARG A 526 -4.78 -20.48 7.46
C ARG A 526 -4.32 -20.63 8.90
N PRO A 527 -4.13 -21.86 9.40
CA PRO A 527 -3.42 -22.09 10.65
C PRO A 527 -1.91 -21.84 10.44
N LEU A 528 -1.27 -21.25 11.43
CA LEU A 528 0.20 -21.12 11.45
C LEU A 528 0.77 -22.05 12.54
N LYS A 529 1.94 -22.61 12.25
CA LYS A 529 2.75 -23.36 13.21
C LYS A 529 3.97 -22.51 13.60
N GLY A 530 3.72 -21.53 14.46
CA GLY A 530 4.77 -20.67 14.98
C GLY A 530 5.67 -21.37 16.01
N ASN A 531 6.81 -20.74 16.28
CA ASN A 531 7.71 -21.10 17.37
C ASN A 531 8.20 -19.81 18.07
N SER A 532 8.96 -19.97 19.18
CA SER A 532 9.35 -18.82 20.00
C SER A 532 10.45 -17.94 19.39
N PHE A 533 11.29 -18.46 18.47
CA PHE A 533 12.52 -17.80 18.02
C PHE A 533 12.71 -17.74 16.51
N GLY A 534 11.87 -18.36 15.72
CA GLY A 534 12.08 -18.57 14.29
C GLY A 534 12.95 -19.81 14.01
N VAL A 535 13.28 -20.00 12.73
CA VAL A 535 14.17 -21.07 12.30
C VAL A 535 15.60 -20.76 12.76
N ALA A 536 16.23 -21.72 13.44
CA ALA A 536 17.65 -21.58 13.79
C ALA A 536 18.50 -21.61 12.52
N ARG A 537 19.44 -20.68 12.43
CA ARG A 537 20.35 -20.56 11.30
C ARG A 537 21.72 -21.04 11.72
N PHE A 538 22.48 -21.55 10.74
CA PHE A 538 23.84 -22.02 10.97
C PHE A 538 24.73 -20.92 11.51
#